data_86fd62719e013c1986f67af72628452e
#
_entry.id   86fd62719e013c1986f67af72628452e
#
_cell.length_a   1.000
_cell.length_b   1.000
_cell.length_c   1.000
_cell.angle_alpha   90.00
_cell.angle_beta   90.00
_cell.angle_gamma   90.00
#
_symmetry.space_group_name_H-M   'P 1'
#
loop_
_entity.id
_entity.type
_entity.pdbx_description
1 polymer ?
#
loop_
_entity_poly.entity_id
_entity_poly.type
_entity_poly.pdbx_seq_one_letter_code
_entity_poly.pdbx_strand_id
1 'polypeptide(L)'
;LLIIRALIDATRKIERNFGKNDLAVNTIVFLRNDVYELLVRETSDRGKEASVILDWTDPDLLREMVRLRIVSNGLSENEDFKSAWLKVVVSHYHGEETSQYLIERSLMRPRFLLSLINQCKSFAINLNHARIEEQDIEKGMLAYSTDLLRDIGYELVDVSGASEDILYSFIS
;
A
#
# COMPACT_ATOMS: atom_id res chain seq x y z
N LEU A 1 -1.66 12.78 19.71
CA LEU A 1 -2.51 11.79 20.42
C LEU A 1 -3.81 12.40 20.97
N LEU A 2 -3.79 13.56 21.64
CA LEU A 2 -5.00 14.22 22.20
C LEU A 2 -6.07 14.47 21.12
N ILE A 3 -5.70 14.95 19.93
CA ILE A 3 -6.63 15.23 18.83
C ILE A 3 -7.30 13.93 18.35
N ILE A 4 -6.55 12.85 18.22
CA ILE A 4 -7.09 11.56 17.74
C ILE A 4 -8.06 10.97 18.78
N ARG A 5 -7.76 11.08 20.08
CA ARG A 5 -8.68 10.69 21.15
C ARG A 5 -9.97 11.51 21.09
N ALA A 6 -9.83 12.82 20.98
CA ALA A 6 -10.99 13.71 20.87
C ALA A 6 -11.85 13.36 19.62
N LEU A 7 -11.22 12.98 18.51
CA LEU A 7 -11.92 12.51 17.31
C LEU A 7 -12.71 11.23 17.60
N ILE A 8 -12.08 10.21 18.19
CA ILE A 8 -12.74 8.94 18.52
C ILE A 8 -13.90 9.18 19.50
N ASP A 9 -13.72 10.02 20.50
CA ASP A 9 -14.80 10.36 21.45
C ASP A 9 -15.94 11.15 20.79
N ALA A 10 -15.62 12.00 19.82
CA ALA A 10 -16.62 12.74 19.05
C ALA A 10 -17.46 11.80 18.16
N THR A 11 -16.83 10.83 17.49
CA THR A 11 -17.54 9.84 16.65
C THR A 11 -18.52 9.01 17.50
N ARG A 12 -18.11 8.56 18.68
CA ARG A 12 -18.99 7.83 19.61
C ARG A 12 -20.19 8.69 20.09
N LYS A 13 -19.96 9.98 20.34
CA LYS A 13 -21.06 10.89 20.71
C LYS A 13 -22.04 11.08 19.56
N ILE A 14 -21.53 11.17 18.33
CA ILE A 14 -22.34 11.27 17.13
C ILE A 14 -23.21 10.02 16.99
N GLU A 15 -22.64 8.82 17.03
CA GLU A 15 -23.37 7.56 16.93
C GLU A 15 -24.48 7.44 18.01
N ARG A 16 -24.15 7.77 19.25
CA ARG A 16 -25.15 7.77 20.35
C ARG A 16 -26.28 8.78 20.12
N ASN A 17 -25.98 9.96 19.58
CA ASN A 17 -26.99 10.98 19.32
C ASN A 17 -27.92 10.56 18.18
N PHE A 18 -27.40 9.97 17.11
CA PHE A 18 -28.20 9.45 16.01
C PHE A 18 -29.02 8.25 16.45
N GLY A 19 -28.47 7.32 17.24
CA GLY A 19 -29.20 6.20 17.81
C GLY A 19 -30.38 6.60 18.69
N LYS A 20 -30.33 7.74 19.40
CA LYS A 20 -31.48 8.27 20.15
C LYS A 20 -32.64 8.73 19.27
N ASN A 21 -32.37 8.96 17.99
CA ASN A 21 -33.36 9.36 16.99
C ASN A 21 -33.71 8.22 16.02
N ASP A 22 -33.48 6.97 16.43
CA ASP A 22 -33.71 5.75 15.65
C ASP A 22 -32.95 5.72 14.30
N LEU A 23 -31.83 6.44 14.22
CA LEU A 23 -30.93 6.43 13.06
C LEU A 23 -29.70 5.57 13.34
N ALA A 24 -29.53 4.48 12.60
CA ALA A 24 -28.35 3.64 12.66
C ALA A 24 -27.19 4.31 11.90
N VAL A 25 -26.17 4.76 12.62
CA VAL A 25 -24.95 5.34 12.05
C VAL A 25 -23.75 4.56 12.57
N ASN A 26 -22.88 4.13 11.69
CA ASN A 26 -21.61 3.51 12.02
C ASN A 26 -20.47 4.40 11.55
N THR A 27 -19.50 4.64 12.41
CA THR A 27 -18.31 5.42 12.09
C THR A 27 -17.11 4.50 11.97
N ILE A 28 -16.33 4.66 10.91
CA ILE A 28 -15.07 3.93 10.70
C ILE A 28 -13.93 4.94 10.74
N VAL A 29 -12.97 4.72 11.62
CA VAL A 29 -11.77 5.54 11.74
C VAL A 29 -10.57 4.72 11.30
N PHE A 30 -9.90 5.16 10.24
CA PHE A 30 -8.65 4.54 9.78
C PHE A 30 -7.47 5.17 10.49
N LEU A 31 -6.67 4.34 11.16
CA LEU A 31 -5.47 4.76 11.87
C LEU A 31 -4.25 3.96 11.40
N ARG A 32 -3.09 4.57 11.41
CA ARG A 32 -1.83 3.84 11.27
C ARG A 32 -1.61 2.99 12.52
N ASN A 33 -1.04 1.81 12.35
CA ASN A 33 -0.87 0.86 13.44
C ASN A 33 0.02 1.39 14.58
N ASP A 34 1.10 2.11 14.25
CA ASP A 34 1.99 2.75 15.23
C ASP A 34 1.26 3.78 16.11
N VAL A 35 0.38 4.58 15.50
CA VAL A 35 -0.46 5.55 16.21
C VAL A 35 -1.50 4.84 17.09
N TYR A 36 -2.11 3.77 16.59
CA TYR A 36 -3.03 2.95 17.36
C TYR A 36 -2.37 2.32 18.58
N GLU A 37 -1.18 1.74 18.41
CA GLU A 37 -0.42 1.16 19.53
C GLU A 37 -0.08 2.19 20.61
N LEU A 38 0.31 3.41 20.20
CA LEU A 38 0.54 4.50 21.15
C LEU A 38 -0.73 4.88 21.92
N LEU A 39 -1.88 4.94 21.23
CA LEU A 39 -3.16 5.20 21.88
C LEU A 39 -3.51 4.13 22.91
N VAL A 40 -3.33 2.85 22.56
CA VAL A 40 -3.62 1.71 23.45
C VAL A 40 -2.70 1.66 24.65
N ARG A 41 -1.41 2.00 24.49
CA ARG A 41 -0.44 2.03 25.60
C ARG A 41 -0.80 3.07 26.67
N GLU A 42 -1.36 4.18 26.26
CA GLU A 42 -1.71 5.30 27.15
C GLU A 42 -3.14 5.20 27.74
N THR A 43 -3.94 4.22 27.30
CA THR A 43 -5.31 4.03 27.81
C THR A 43 -5.40 2.81 28.72
N SER A 44 -6.09 2.96 29.84
CA SER A 44 -6.41 1.84 30.73
C SER A 44 -7.46 0.86 30.18
N ASP A 45 -8.14 1.24 29.10
CA ASP A 45 -9.24 0.49 28.46
C ASP A 45 -8.74 -0.39 27.30
N ARG A 46 -7.65 -1.13 27.52
CA ARG A 46 -7.08 -2.05 26.54
C ARG A 46 -8.12 -3.07 26.08
N GLY A 47 -8.40 -3.08 24.77
CA GLY A 47 -9.17 -4.15 24.14
C GLY A 47 -10.69 -4.05 24.18
N LYS A 48 -11.29 -2.93 24.63
CA LYS A 48 -12.75 -2.74 24.60
C LYS A 48 -13.28 -2.22 23.28
N GLU A 49 -12.42 -1.84 22.35
CA GLU A 49 -12.81 -1.34 21.04
C GLU A 49 -12.72 -2.42 20.01
N ALA A 50 -13.78 -2.57 19.19
CA ALA A 50 -13.72 -3.42 18.02
C ALA A 50 -12.74 -2.78 17.02
N SER A 51 -11.58 -3.41 16.83
CA SER A 51 -10.60 -3.02 15.84
C SER A 51 -10.38 -4.15 14.84
N VAL A 52 -10.19 -3.79 13.59
CA VAL A 52 -9.83 -4.73 12.52
C VAL A 52 -8.51 -4.25 11.94
N ILE A 53 -7.54 -5.14 11.90
CA ILE A 53 -6.26 -4.89 11.27
C ILE A 53 -6.43 -5.14 9.76
N LEU A 54 -6.14 -4.13 8.94
CA LEU A 54 -6.04 -4.31 7.50
C LEU A 54 -4.65 -4.85 7.18
N ASP A 55 -4.62 -6.10 6.75
CA ASP A 55 -3.40 -6.81 6.39
C ASP A 55 -3.37 -7.09 4.89
N TRP A 56 -2.20 -6.92 4.29
CA TRP A 56 -1.93 -7.13 2.87
C TRP A 56 -0.93 -8.26 2.64
N THR A 57 -0.86 -9.22 3.56
CA THR A 57 0.07 -10.37 3.46
C THR A 57 -0.34 -11.42 2.43
N ASP A 58 -1.56 -11.33 1.90
CA ASP A 58 -2.03 -12.22 0.84
C ASP A 58 -1.69 -11.64 -0.55
N PRO A 59 -0.81 -12.29 -1.34
CA PRO A 59 -0.47 -11.86 -2.69
C PRO A 59 -1.67 -11.78 -3.64
N ASP A 60 -2.69 -12.61 -3.42
CA ASP A 60 -3.85 -12.66 -4.30
C ASP A 60 -4.74 -11.42 -4.15
N LEU A 61 -4.77 -10.80 -2.97
CA LEU A 61 -5.41 -9.50 -2.78
C LEU A 61 -4.69 -8.40 -3.58
N LEU A 62 -3.37 -8.44 -3.64
CA LEU A 62 -2.58 -7.50 -4.43
C LEU A 62 -2.77 -7.73 -5.93
N ARG A 63 -2.83 -9.00 -6.37
CA ARG A 63 -3.16 -9.35 -7.76
C ARG A 63 -4.54 -8.83 -8.15
N GLU A 64 -5.54 -9.04 -7.29
CA GLU A 64 -6.90 -8.56 -7.56
C GLU A 64 -6.97 -7.03 -7.62
N MET A 65 -6.29 -6.33 -6.73
CA MET A 65 -6.19 -4.86 -6.79
C MET A 65 -5.59 -4.40 -8.13
N VAL A 66 -4.51 -5.05 -8.59
CA VAL A 66 -3.87 -4.73 -9.87
C VAL A 66 -4.80 -5.08 -11.03
N ARG A 67 -5.47 -6.24 -10.99
CA ARG A 67 -6.47 -6.66 -11.99
C ARG A 67 -7.54 -5.59 -12.17
N LEU A 68 -8.17 -5.17 -11.07
CA LEU A 68 -9.22 -4.15 -11.10
C LEU A 68 -8.73 -2.83 -11.71
N ARG A 69 -7.47 -2.47 -11.44
CA ARG A 69 -6.88 -1.26 -12.01
C ARG A 69 -6.59 -1.38 -13.50
N ILE A 70 -6.15 -2.54 -13.98
CA ILE A 70 -5.95 -2.80 -15.41
C ILE A 70 -7.29 -2.79 -16.14
N VAL A 71 -8.29 -3.48 -15.59
CA VAL A 71 -9.62 -3.59 -16.15
C VAL A 71 -10.30 -2.21 -16.25
N SER A 72 -10.19 -1.37 -15.23
CA SER A 72 -10.76 -0.01 -15.24
C SER A 72 -10.21 0.90 -16.36
N ASN A 73 -9.12 0.49 -17.00
CA ASN A 73 -8.51 1.20 -18.14
C ASN A 73 -8.91 0.64 -19.51
N GLY A 74 -10.03 -0.08 -19.61
CA GLY A 74 -10.64 -0.43 -20.88
C GLY A 74 -10.60 -1.92 -21.25
N LEU A 75 -10.26 -2.80 -20.31
CA LEU A 75 -10.43 -4.25 -20.48
C LEU A 75 -11.80 -4.73 -19.96
N SER A 76 -12.18 -5.95 -20.35
CA SER A 76 -13.43 -6.57 -19.87
C SER A 76 -13.39 -6.84 -18.37
N GLU A 77 -14.46 -6.50 -17.65
CA GLU A 77 -14.60 -6.77 -16.21
C GLU A 77 -14.48 -8.24 -15.84
N ASN A 78 -14.84 -9.14 -16.77
CA ASN A 78 -14.81 -10.59 -16.58
C ASN A 78 -13.42 -11.20 -16.87
N GLU A 79 -12.41 -10.39 -17.16
CA GLU A 79 -11.08 -10.88 -17.46
C GLU A 79 -10.36 -11.30 -16.18
N ASP A 80 -9.80 -12.51 -16.15
CA ASP A 80 -9.00 -13.00 -15.03
C ASP A 80 -7.66 -12.24 -14.93
N PHE A 81 -7.02 -12.30 -13.75
CA PHE A 81 -5.78 -11.59 -13.50
C PHE A 81 -4.69 -11.96 -14.52
N LYS A 82 -4.50 -13.25 -14.81
CA LYS A 82 -3.41 -13.72 -15.68
C LYS A 82 -3.57 -13.18 -17.10
N SER A 83 -4.79 -13.24 -17.63
CA SER A 83 -5.10 -12.72 -18.98
C SER A 83 -4.92 -11.20 -19.04
N ALA A 84 -5.40 -10.46 -18.05
CA ALA A 84 -5.23 -9.01 -17.97
C ALA A 84 -3.74 -8.62 -17.82
N TRP A 85 -3.01 -9.32 -16.96
CA TRP A 85 -1.60 -9.08 -16.69
C TRP A 85 -0.72 -9.25 -17.95
N LEU A 86 -0.88 -10.35 -18.66
CA LEU A 86 -0.07 -10.67 -19.84
C LEU A 86 -0.26 -9.69 -21.02
N LYS A 87 -1.34 -8.90 -21.02
CA LYS A 87 -1.53 -7.81 -22.00
C LYS A 87 -0.65 -6.60 -21.71
N VAL A 88 -0.28 -6.41 -20.46
CA VAL A 88 0.42 -5.19 -20.00
C VAL A 88 1.85 -5.43 -19.54
N VAL A 89 2.22 -6.71 -19.23
CA VAL A 89 3.56 -7.06 -18.74
C VAL A 89 3.98 -8.40 -19.31
N VAL A 90 5.29 -8.62 -19.48
CA VAL A 90 5.86 -9.94 -19.81
C VAL A 90 5.57 -10.96 -18.72
N SER A 91 5.47 -12.24 -19.11
CA SER A 91 5.10 -13.33 -18.20
C SER A 91 6.15 -13.63 -17.13
N HIS A 92 7.43 -13.58 -17.50
CA HIS A 92 8.55 -13.92 -16.62
C HIS A 92 9.64 -12.85 -16.67
N TYR A 93 10.34 -12.73 -15.56
CA TYR A 93 11.52 -11.89 -15.39
C TYR A 93 12.52 -12.66 -14.52
N HIS A 94 13.77 -12.82 -14.98
CA HIS A 94 14.81 -13.61 -14.32
C HIS A 94 14.40 -15.05 -13.95
N GLY A 95 13.52 -15.66 -14.74
CA GLY A 95 13.03 -17.02 -14.51
C GLY A 95 11.85 -17.14 -13.53
N GLU A 96 11.42 -16.04 -12.92
CA GLU A 96 10.27 -15.96 -12.02
C GLU A 96 9.06 -15.36 -12.73
N GLU A 97 7.86 -15.71 -12.27
CA GLU A 97 6.62 -15.07 -12.74
C GLU A 97 6.65 -13.59 -12.35
N THR A 98 6.47 -12.70 -13.34
CA THR A 98 6.68 -11.25 -13.16
C THR A 98 5.79 -10.66 -12.09
N SER A 99 4.53 -11.10 -11.96
CA SER A 99 3.62 -10.56 -10.93
C SER A 99 4.11 -10.90 -9.53
N GLN A 100 4.56 -12.13 -9.32
CA GLN A 100 5.11 -12.57 -8.03
C GLN A 100 6.38 -11.78 -7.70
N TYR A 101 7.29 -11.66 -8.66
CA TYR A 101 8.53 -10.90 -8.51
C TYR A 101 8.26 -9.45 -8.06
N LEU A 102 7.36 -8.74 -8.74
CA LEU A 102 7.06 -7.34 -8.41
C LEU A 102 6.33 -7.19 -7.06
N ILE A 103 5.43 -8.13 -6.73
CA ILE A 103 4.75 -8.16 -5.44
C ILE A 103 5.74 -8.28 -4.28
N GLU A 104 6.68 -9.21 -4.37
CA GLU A 104 7.71 -9.41 -3.34
C GLU A 104 8.60 -8.18 -3.18
N ARG A 105 9.04 -7.58 -4.28
CA ARG A 105 9.87 -6.36 -4.26
C ARG A 105 9.12 -5.11 -3.76
N SER A 106 7.80 -5.13 -3.79
CA SER A 106 6.95 -4.07 -3.23
C SER A 106 6.74 -4.17 -1.72
N LEU A 107 7.41 -5.10 -1.04
CA LEU A 107 7.25 -5.37 0.40
C LEU A 107 5.79 -5.69 0.76
N MET A 108 5.02 -6.30 -0.13
CA MET A 108 3.59 -6.62 0.04
C MET A 108 2.72 -5.39 0.33
N ARG A 109 3.17 -4.20 -0.04
CA ARG A 109 2.43 -2.94 0.20
C ARG A 109 1.76 -2.45 -1.07
N PRO A 110 0.43 -2.24 -1.07
CA PRO A 110 -0.32 -1.80 -2.25
C PRO A 110 0.24 -0.55 -2.92
N ARG A 111 0.58 0.48 -2.13
CA ARG A 111 1.15 1.74 -2.64
C ARG A 111 2.49 1.51 -3.33
N PHE A 112 3.35 0.68 -2.74
CA PHE A 112 4.66 0.39 -3.29
C PHE A 112 4.57 -0.42 -4.57
N LEU A 113 3.67 -1.41 -4.62
CA LEU A 113 3.44 -2.20 -5.83
C LEU A 113 2.96 -1.31 -7.00
N LEU A 114 2.00 -0.42 -6.73
CA LEU A 114 1.52 0.52 -7.75
C LEU A 114 2.61 1.50 -8.21
N SER A 115 3.43 1.99 -7.28
CA SER A 115 4.57 2.85 -7.60
C SER A 115 5.57 2.12 -8.50
N LEU A 116 5.95 0.89 -8.14
CA LEU A 116 6.87 0.07 -8.91
C LEU A 116 6.34 -0.21 -10.33
N ILE A 117 5.09 -0.65 -10.47
CA ILE A 117 4.47 -0.88 -11.77
C ILE A 117 4.43 0.41 -12.60
N ASN A 118 4.13 1.56 -11.99
CA ASN A 118 4.12 2.85 -12.68
C ASN A 118 5.52 3.27 -13.16
N GLN A 119 6.58 3.00 -12.39
CA GLN A 119 7.95 3.24 -12.84
C GLN A 119 8.27 2.38 -14.08
N CYS A 120 8.00 1.08 -14.03
CA CYS A 120 8.19 0.17 -15.17
C CYS A 120 7.39 0.63 -16.40
N LYS A 121 6.11 1.00 -16.21
CA LYS A 121 5.24 1.52 -17.26
C LYS A 121 5.80 2.79 -17.90
N SER A 122 6.38 3.70 -17.10
CA SER A 122 6.96 4.95 -17.60
C SER A 122 8.12 4.67 -18.55
N PHE A 123 8.97 3.70 -18.24
CA PHE A 123 10.06 3.29 -19.16
C PHE A 123 9.52 2.62 -20.43
N ALA A 124 8.53 1.75 -20.31
CA ALA A 124 7.89 1.13 -21.48
C ALA A 124 7.30 2.19 -22.44
N ILE A 125 6.60 3.19 -21.91
CA ILE A 125 6.07 4.29 -22.72
C ILE A 125 7.19 5.09 -23.39
N ASN A 126 8.24 5.43 -22.66
CA ASN A 126 9.37 6.20 -23.19
C ASN A 126 10.13 5.46 -24.28
N LEU A 127 10.17 4.13 -24.22
CA LEU A 127 10.80 3.26 -25.22
C LEU A 127 9.82 2.81 -26.32
N ASN A 128 8.57 3.26 -26.26
CA ASN A 128 7.51 2.91 -27.22
C ASN A 128 7.22 1.40 -27.28
N HIS A 129 7.29 0.72 -26.12
CA HIS A 129 6.91 -0.67 -26.01
C HIS A 129 5.39 -0.81 -25.86
N ALA A 130 4.81 -1.85 -26.47
CA ALA A 130 3.38 -2.12 -26.40
C ALA A 130 2.93 -2.61 -24.99
N ARG A 131 3.85 -3.18 -24.23
CA ARG A 131 3.70 -3.64 -22.85
C ARG A 131 5.03 -3.48 -22.12
N ILE A 132 5.02 -3.68 -20.82
CA ILE A 132 6.24 -3.67 -19.99
C ILE A 132 7.09 -4.90 -20.31
N GLU A 133 8.29 -4.68 -20.82
CA GLU A 133 9.28 -5.70 -21.16
C GLU A 133 10.36 -5.79 -20.06
N GLU A 134 11.25 -6.81 -20.13
CA GLU A 134 12.27 -7.06 -19.11
C GLU A 134 13.16 -5.85 -18.82
N GLN A 135 13.61 -5.15 -19.86
CA GLN A 135 14.44 -3.94 -19.70
C GLN A 135 13.70 -2.78 -19.03
N ASP A 136 12.38 -2.71 -19.17
CA ASP A 136 11.57 -1.68 -18.50
C ASP A 136 11.44 -2.00 -17.02
N ILE A 137 11.36 -3.28 -16.68
CA ILE A 137 11.35 -3.76 -15.30
C ILE A 137 12.69 -3.43 -14.65
N GLU A 138 13.82 -3.73 -15.30
CA GLU A 138 15.14 -3.44 -14.75
C GLU A 138 15.31 -1.94 -14.42
N LYS A 139 14.99 -1.06 -15.37
CA LYS A 139 15.07 0.38 -15.17
C LYS A 139 14.05 0.90 -14.15
N GLY A 140 12.84 0.37 -14.20
CA GLY A 140 11.77 0.70 -13.26
C GLY A 140 12.10 0.32 -11.84
N MET A 141 12.71 -0.86 -11.64
CA MET A 141 13.21 -1.33 -10.35
C MET A 141 14.29 -0.40 -9.78
N LEU A 142 15.23 0.04 -10.60
CA LEU A 142 16.28 0.96 -10.16
C LEU A 142 15.69 2.30 -9.69
N ALA A 143 14.80 2.90 -10.49
CA ALA A 143 14.12 4.14 -10.15
C ALA A 143 13.27 3.99 -8.87
N TYR A 144 12.49 2.90 -8.79
CA TYR A 144 11.68 2.58 -7.63
C TYR A 144 12.52 2.39 -6.36
N SER A 145 13.64 1.67 -6.45
CA SER A 145 14.52 1.43 -5.29
C SER A 145 15.10 2.73 -4.75
N THR A 146 15.45 3.67 -5.63
CA THR A 146 15.94 4.99 -5.25
C THR A 146 14.86 5.79 -4.51
N ASP A 147 13.61 5.78 -5.03
CA ASP A 147 12.49 6.45 -4.39
C ASP A 147 12.11 5.80 -3.05
N LEU A 148 12.10 4.46 -3.00
CA LEU A 148 11.80 3.70 -1.79
C LEU A 148 12.82 3.98 -0.67
N LEU A 149 14.11 4.02 -1.00
CA LEU A 149 15.16 4.32 -0.03
C LEU A 149 14.95 5.72 0.59
N ARG A 150 14.59 6.70 -0.24
CA ARG A 150 14.27 8.05 0.23
C ARG A 150 13.02 8.07 1.11
N ASP A 151 11.95 7.39 0.72
CA ASP A 151 10.71 7.32 1.49
C ASP A 151 10.92 6.66 2.85
N ILE A 152 11.69 5.56 2.91
CA ILE A 152 12.04 4.89 4.17
C ILE A 152 12.92 5.81 5.04
N GLY A 153 13.83 6.58 4.43
CA GLY A 153 14.62 7.59 5.15
C GLY A 153 13.73 8.60 5.88
N TYR A 154 12.75 9.16 5.19
CA TYR A 154 11.80 10.09 5.81
C TYR A 154 10.95 9.43 6.90
N GLU A 155 10.47 8.20 6.70
CA GLU A 155 9.72 7.47 7.73
C GLU A 155 10.58 7.23 9.00
N LEU A 156 11.87 6.92 8.84
CA LEU A 156 12.78 6.75 9.98
C LEU A 156 13.00 8.05 10.76
N VAL A 157 13.21 9.17 10.06
CA VAL A 157 13.35 10.49 10.68
C VAL A 157 12.08 10.84 11.48
N ASP A 158 10.90 10.65 10.86
CA ASP A 158 9.61 10.99 11.47
C ASP A 158 9.28 10.15 12.72
N VAL A 159 9.65 8.86 12.70
CA VAL A 159 9.29 7.92 13.79
C VAL A 159 10.34 7.90 14.89
N SER A 160 11.62 7.94 14.54
CA SER A 160 12.72 7.76 15.50
C SER A 160 13.46 9.05 15.87
N GLY A 161 13.29 10.12 15.09
CA GLY A 161 14.11 11.33 15.18
C GLY A 161 15.58 11.10 14.80
N ALA A 162 15.90 9.97 14.16
CA ALA A 162 17.24 9.64 13.69
C ALA A 162 17.62 10.50 12.48
N SER A 163 18.94 10.62 12.20
CA SER A 163 19.42 11.26 10.98
C SER A 163 19.11 10.42 9.74
N GLU A 164 18.81 11.07 8.60
CA GLU A 164 18.64 10.40 7.30
C GLU A 164 19.84 9.53 6.92
N ASP A 165 21.03 9.89 7.37
CA ASP A 165 22.29 9.19 7.08
C ASP A 165 22.37 7.80 7.72
N ILE A 166 21.46 7.48 8.66
CA ILE A 166 21.50 6.18 9.36
C ILE A 166 21.28 5.02 8.40
N LEU A 167 20.48 5.20 7.34
CA LEU A 167 20.27 4.16 6.32
C LEU A 167 21.54 3.85 5.53
N TYR A 168 22.33 4.86 5.21
CA TYR A 168 23.55 4.68 4.44
C TYR A 168 24.63 3.94 5.24
N SER A 169 24.61 4.05 6.57
CA SER A 169 25.52 3.28 7.44
C SER A 169 25.20 1.78 7.50
N PHE A 170 24.01 1.34 7.06
CA PHE A 170 23.66 -0.09 6.95
C PHE A 170 23.94 -0.68 5.57
N ILE A 171 24.13 0.16 4.55
CA ILE A 171 24.28 -0.27 3.13
C ILE A 171 25.76 -0.23 2.72
N SER A 172 26.59 0.51 3.43
CA SER A 172 28.06 0.60 3.23
C SER A 172 28.77 -0.56 3.93
#